data_86380ab50b3f1da835a96d261c2ff2c6
#
_entry.id   86380ab50b3f1da835a96d261c2ff2c6
#
_cell.length_a   1.000
_cell.length_b   1.000
_cell.length_c   1.000
_cell.angle_alpha   90.00
_cell.angle_beta   90.00
_cell.angle_gamma   90.00
#
_symmetry.space_group_name_H-M   'P 1'
#
loop_
_entity.id
_entity.type
_entity.pdbx_description
1 polymer ?
#
loop_
_entity_poly.entity_id
_entity_poly.type
_entity_poly.pdbx_seq_one_letter_code
_entity_poly.pdbx_strand_id
1 'polypeptide(L)'
;GTATDSATGNQNCIQYFRSSGRGGGTFRFIRTFIHFNTTNLTEASNISLQLTSAGGSNSSNFNVTAIKHDAGGGNGGQIVDNDFNNIFRATAYSAATSFASSGTITFSLNAAAVEQINNNNDFNIALLLTIDALESEEDPLEEDGNITNSIAFSSAINLVYTEPAAPSGYSNTVNTVADDNIAKVNTVATANIGKVIAVG
;
A
#
# COMPACT_ATOMS: atom_id res chain seq x y z
N GLY A 1 12.72 18.28 10.22
CA GLY A 1 11.83 17.93 9.11
C GLY A 1 10.59 18.80 9.11
N THR A 2 9.83 18.73 8.04
CA THR A 2 8.54 19.41 7.93
C THR A 2 7.52 18.40 7.46
N ALA A 3 6.45 18.22 8.22
CA ALA A 3 5.32 17.38 7.84
C ALA A 3 4.29 18.21 7.05
N THR A 4 3.68 17.58 6.05
CA THR A 4 2.53 18.13 5.32
C THR A 4 1.43 17.07 5.32
N ASP A 5 0.33 17.40 5.96
CA ASP A 5 -0.86 16.55 6.00
C ASP A 5 -1.82 16.94 4.87
N SER A 6 -2.45 15.95 4.25
CA SER A 6 -3.42 16.13 3.15
C SER A 6 -2.88 16.95 1.97
N ALA A 7 -1.83 16.47 1.32
CA ALA A 7 -1.31 17.10 0.10
C ALA A 7 -2.38 17.14 -1.00
N THR A 8 -2.72 18.35 -1.46
CA THR A 8 -3.61 18.58 -2.60
C THR A 8 -2.79 18.87 -3.86
N GLY A 9 -3.14 18.20 -4.98
CA GLY A 9 -2.44 18.36 -6.25
C GLY A 9 -1.21 17.45 -6.39
N ASN A 10 -0.48 17.64 -7.49
CA ASN A 10 0.73 16.87 -7.78
C ASN A 10 1.88 17.38 -6.91
N GLN A 11 2.29 16.58 -5.94
CA GLN A 11 3.41 16.87 -5.05
C GLN A 11 4.56 15.91 -5.33
N ASN A 12 5.79 16.33 -5.07
CA ASN A 12 6.90 15.39 -4.99
C ASN A 12 6.71 14.55 -3.73
N CYS A 13 6.20 13.35 -3.91
CA CYS A 13 5.77 12.50 -2.80
C CYS A 13 6.90 11.61 -2.30
N ILE A 14 7.90 11.31 -3.15
CA ILE A 14 9.11 10.58 -2.77
C ILE A 14 10.26 11.31 -3.43
N GLN A 15 11.27 11.67 -2.66
CA GLN A 15 12.42 12.36 -3.19
C GLN A 15 13.70 11.94 -2.48
N TYR A 16 14.75 11.81 -3.27
CA TYR A 16 16.13 11.90 -2.85
C TYR A 16 16.81 13.00 -3.67
N PHE A 17 17.27 13.99 -2.99
CA PHE A 17 17.93 15.15 -3.60
C PHE A 17 19.25 15.43 -2.90
N ARG A 18 20.27 15.65 -3.68
CA ARG A 18 21.55 16.15 -3.24
C ARG A 18 22.00 17.29 -4.15
N SER A 19 22.43 18.38 -3.58
CA SER A 19 23.16 19.42 -4.29
C SER A 19 24.56 19.55 -3.73
N SER A 20 25.57 19.57 -4.59
CA SER A 20 26.94 19.91 -4.21
C SER A 20 27.11 21.43 -4.28
N GLY A 21 27.60 22.05 -3.23
CA GLY A 21 27.88 23.50 -3.20
C GLY A 21 29.11 23.80 -2.37
N ARG A 22 29.76 24.96 -2.64
CA ARG A 22 31.04 25.39 -2.03
C ARG A 22 30.97 25.66 -0.52
N GLY A 23 29.83 25.41 0.13
CA GLY A 23 29.62 25.64 1.57
C GLY A 23 28.92 24.49 2.27
N GLY A 24 28.93 23.29 1.70
CA GLY A 24 28.18 22.13 2.16
C GLY A 24 26.98 21.83 1.25
N GLY A 25 26.76 20.56 0.98
CA GLY A 25 25.64 20.12 0.16
C GLY A 25 24.31 20.15 0.93
N THR A 26 23.21 20.25 0.22
CA THR A 26 21.86 20.06 0.78
C THR A 26 21.38 18.67 0.44
N PHE A 27 20.91 17.93 1.47
CA PHE A 27 20.25 16.65 1.31
C PHE A 27 18.75 16.79 1.59
N ARG A 28 17.95 16.06 0.85
CA ARG A 28 16.51 15.99 1.10
C ARG A 28 16.00 14.59 0.85
N PHE A 29 15.33 14.04 1.87
CA PHE A 29 14.52 12.85 1.75
C PHE A 29 13.07 13.23 1.93
N ILE A 30 12.20 12.73 1.05
CA ILE A 30 10.75 12.84 1.20
C ILE A 30 10.19 11.43 1.22
N ARG A 31 9.36 11.14 2.20
CA ARG A 31 8.62 9.91 2.39
C ARG A 31 7.13 10.20 2.25
N THR A 32 6.38 9.31 1.69
CA THR A 32 4.91 9.39 1.63
C THR A 32 4.31 8.40 2.60
N PHE A 33 3.40 8.88 3.44
CA PHE A 33 2.62 8.07 4.37
C PHE A 33 1.19 7.97 3.86
N ILE A 34 0.65 6.77 3.79
CA ILE A 34 -0.67 6.49 3.26
C ILE A 34 -1.41 5.64 4.28
N HIS A 35 -2.66 6.00 4.55
CA HIS A 35 -3.55 5.25 5.41
C HIS A 35 -4.78 4.80 4.62
N PHE A 36 -5.19 3.56 4.81
CA PHE A 36 -6.44 3.01 4.30
C PHE A 36 -7.28 2.48 5.46
N ASN A 37 -8.56 2.84 5.46
CA ASN A 37 -9.53 2.16 6.30
C ASN A 37 -9.88 0.82 5.65
N THR A 38 -9.59 -0.27 6.32
CA THR A 38 -9.77 -1.65 5.85
C THR A 38 -10.83 -2.42 6.65
N THR A 39 -11.66 -1.74 7.42
CA THR A 39 -12.67 -2.33 8.33
C THR A 39 -13.57 -3.38 7.65
N ASN A 40 -13.85 -3.22 6.37
CA ASN A 40 -14.72 -4.14 5.62
C ASN A 40 -13.96 -5.10 4.71
N LEU A 41 -12.63 -5.09 4.75
CA LEU A 41 -11.80 -5.99 3.97
C LEU A 41 -11.47 -7.23 4.80
N THR A 42 -12.19 -8.31 4.55
CA THR A 42 -11.92 -9.62 5.15
C THR A 42 -11.65 -10.62 4.04
N GLU A 43 -10.66 -11.48 4.23
CA GLU A 43 -10.30 -12.53 3.26
C GLU A 43 -9.89 -11.99 1.86
N ALA A 44 -9.54 -10.70 1.76
CA ALA A 44 -9.02 -10.12 0.54
C ALA A 44 -7.68 -10.79 0.15
N SER A 45 -7.48 -10.99 -1.15
CA SER A 45 -6.28 -11.64 -1.69
C SER A 45 -5.75 -10.89 -2.92
N ASN A 46 -4.55 -11.24 -3.36
CA ASN A 46 -3.89 -10.61 -4.52
C ASN A 46 -3.87 -9.08 -4.42
N ILE A 47 -3.50 -8.56 -3.24
CA ILE A 47 -3.58 -7.15 -2.96
C ILE A 47 -2.39 -6.41 -3.58
N SER A 48 -2.66 -5.30 -4.22
CA SER A 48 -1.65 -4.38 -4.73
C SER A 48 -2.00 -2.93 -4.44
N LEU A 49 -0.97 -2.13 -4.19
CA LEU A 49 -1.07 -0.67 -4.15
C LEU A 49 -0.77 -0.12 -5.53
N GLN A 50 -1.68 0.68 -6.07
CA GLN A 50 -1.52 1.33 -7.37
C GLN A 50 -1.50 2.85 -7.21
N LEU A 51 -0.52 3.47 -7.84
CA LEU A 51 -0.32 4.91 -7.84
C LEU A 51 -0.16 5.38 -9.30
N THR A 52 -0.74 6.50 -9.63
CA THR A 52 -0.53 7.11 -10.95
C THR A 52 0.55 8.18 -10.82
N SER A 53 1.65 8.00 -11.55
CA SER A 53 2.71 8.98 -11.62
C SER A 53 2.21 10.25 -12.34
N ALA A 54 2.43 11.39 -11.73
CA ALA A 54 2.13 12.71 -12.28
C ALA A 54 3.38 13.46 -12.77
N GLY A 55 4.51 12.80 -12.77
CA GLY A 55 5.79 13.33 -13.18
C GLY A 55 6.92 12.94 -12.23
N GLY A 56 8.14 13.27 -12.60
CA GLY A 56 9.31 13.00 -11.79
C GLY A 56 10.58 12.80 -12.60
N SER A 57 11.65 12.51 -11.90
CA SER A 57 12.95 12.18 -12.46
C SER A 57 13.54 11.00 -11.70
N ASN A 58 14.08 10.02 -12.39
CA ASN A 58 14.80 8.89 -11.81
C ASN A 58 16.14 8.70 -12.52
N SER A 59 17.00 9.70 -12.43
CA SER A 59 18.29 9.72 -13.14
C SER A 59 19.26 8.64 -12.66
N SER A 60 19.08 8.12 -11.45
CA SER A 60 19.95 7.10 -10.82
C SER A 60 19.29 5.73 -10.71
N ASN A 61 18.15 5.52 -11.36
CA ASN A 61 17.42 4.24 -11.36
C ASN A 61 17.12 3.68 -9.96
N PHE A 62 16.77 4.55 -9.02
CA PHE A 62 16.37 4.11 -7.69
C PHE A 62 15.00 3.43 -7.73
N ASN A 63 14.86 2.47 -6.83
CA ASN A 63 13.60 1.77 -6.60
C ASN A 63 12.89 2.37 -5.40
N VAL A 64 11.58 2.13 -5.33
CA VAL A 64 10.71 2.48 -4.21
C VAL A 64 10.28 1.21 -3.49
N THR A 65 10.24 1.25 -2.19
CA THR A 65 9.76 0.15 -1.34
C THR A 65 8.59 0.62 -0.48
N ALA A 66 7.60 -0.23 -0.34
CA ALA A 66 6.48 -0.04 0.57
C ALA A 66 6.78 -0.71 1.91
N ILE A 67 6.67 0.03 3.01
CA ILE A 67 7.04 -0.40 4.36
C ILE A 67 5.91 -0.07 5.33
N LYS A 68 5.78 -0.84 6.41
CA LYS A 68 4.88 -0.52 7.52
C LYS A 68 5.27 0.80 8.19
N HIS A 69 4.28 1.60 8.58
CA HIS A 69 4.49 2.80 9.41
C HIS A 69 3.45 2.94 10.50
N ASP A 70 3.70 3.85 11.43
CA ASP A 70 2.81 4.23 12.51
C ASP A 70 2.64 5.76 12.63
N ALA A 71 2.94 6.48 11.56
CA ALA A 71 2.76 7.92 11.48
C ALA A 71 1.27 8.29 11.66
N GLY A 72 0.99 9.42 12.30
CA GLY A 72 -0.37 9.82 12.63
C GLY A 72 -1.05 8.89 13.65
N GLY A 73 -0.27 8.15 14.46
CA GLY A 73 -0.78 7.20 15.46
C GLY A 73 -1.35 5.91 14.86
N GLY A 74 -1.02 5.61 13.60
CA GLY A 74 -1.41 4.35 12.95
C GLY A 74 -2.86 4.23 12.52
N ASN A 75 -3.66 5.29 12.63
CA ASN A 75 -5.11 5.28 12.34
C ASN A 75 -5.55 6.44 11.43
N GLY A 76 -4.62 6.98 10.63
CA GLY A 76 -4.91 8.09 9.74
C GLY A 76 -5.05 9.45 10.44
N GLY A 77 -4.51 9.58 11.64
CA GLY A 77 -4.41 10.87 12.33
C GLY A 77 -3.45 11.84 11.67
N GLN A 78 -3.42 13.07 12.16
CA GLN A 78 -2.57 14.12 11.62
C GLN A 78 -1.08 13.75 11.72
N ILE A 79 -0.35 13.91 10.62
CA ILE A 79 1.10 13.68 10.56
C ILE A 79 1.84 14.89 11.12
N VAL A 80 2.80 14.62 12.00
CA VAL A 80 3.68 15.62 12.61
C VAL A 80 5.16 15.36 12.28
N ASP A 81 6.04 16.32 12.54
CA ASP A 81 7.46 16.23 12.16
C ASP A 81 8.17 14.99 12.72
N ASN A 82 7.79 14.53 13.90
CA ASN A 82 8.37 13.34 14.52
C ASN A 82 7.97 12.04 13.81
N ASP A 83 6.89 12.04 13.04
CA ASP A 83 6.40 10.86 12.33
C ASP A 83 7.33 10.43 11.19
N PHE A 84 8.26 11.31 10.78
CA PHE A 84 9.24 10.94 9.76
C PHE A 84 10.02 9.66 10.10
N ASN A 85 10.25 9.41 11.40
CA ASN A 85 10.95 8.23 11.87
C ASN A 85 10.02 7.07 12.29
N ASN A 86 8.69 7.25 12.25
CA ASN A 86 7.70 6.22 12.63
C ASN A 86 7.48 5.20 11.51
N ILE A 87 8.56 4.62 11.00
CA ILE A 87 8.57 3.56 9.99
C ILE A 87 9.22 2.30 10.55
N PHE A 88 8.67 1.15 10.16
CA PHE A 88 9.17 -0.16 10.58
C PHE A 88 10.01 -0.78 9.48
N ARG A 89 11.29 -0.40 9.37
CA ARG A 89 12.19 -0.82 8.28
C ARG A 89 12.30 -2.34 8.13
N ALA A 90 12.20 -3.09 9.23
CA ALA A 90 12.19 -4.55 9.21
C ALA A 90 10.91 -5.16 8.61
N THR A 91 9.86 -4.35 8.38
CA THR A 91 8.57 -4.84 7.89
C THR A 91 8.27 -4.25 6.51
N ALA A 92 8.94 -4.78 5.50
CA ALA A 92 8.61 -4.46 4.11
C ALA A 92 7.31 -5.12 3.69
N TYR A 93 6.43 -4.35 3.04
CA TYR A 93 5.16 -4.81 2.48
C TYR A 93 5.23 -5.13 1.00
N SER A 94 6.27 -4.67 0.30
CA SER A 94 6.53 -5.02 -1.10
C SER A 94 8.01 -5.26 -1.36
N ALA A 95 8.31 -5.92 -2.47
CA ALA A 95 9.64 -5.85 -3.06
C ALA A 95 9.93 -4.43 -3.55
N ALA A 96 11.22 -4.15 -3.76
CA ALA A 96 11.66 -2.92 -4.40
C ALA A 96 11.09 -2.83 -5.82
N THR A 97 10.42 -1.74 -6.14
CA THR A 97 9.72 -1.53 -7.40
C THR A 97 10.33 -0.34 -8.13
N SER A 98 10.71 -0.54 -9.38
CA SER A 98 11.17 0.56 -10.24
C SER A 98 10.00 1.49 -10.55
N PHE A 99 10.30 2.76 -10.76
CA PHE A 99 9.28 3.73 -11.12
C PHE A 99 9.65 4.52 -12.39
N ALA A 100 8.62 4.93 -13.11
CA ALA A 100 8.74 5.81 -14.26
C ALA A 100 8.08 7.16 -13.98
N SER A 101 8.47 8.17 -14.74
CA SER A 101 7.91 9.54 -14.62
C SER A 101 6.45 9.64 -15.08
N SER A 102 5.88 8.59 -15.63
CA SER A 102 4.50 8.55 -16.11
C SER A 102 3.93 7.13 -16.00
N GLY A 103 2.60 7.03 -15.96
CA GLY A 103 1.90 5.76 -15.93
C GLY A 103 1.58 5.28 -14.51
N THR A 104 1.02 4.08 -14.43
CA THR A 104 0.67 3.43 -13.16
C THR A 104 1.85 2.65 -12.62
N ILE A 105 2.15 2.87 -11.35
CA ILE A 105 3.12 2.11 -10.59
C ILE A 105 2.34 1.15 -9.69
N THR A 106 2.69 -0.13 -9.74
CA THR A 106 2.01 -1.17 -8.97
C THR A 106 2.98 -1.86 -8.02
N PHE A 107 2.66 -1.83 -6.75
CA PHE A 107 3.36 -2.57 -5.70
C PHE A 107 2.55 -3.81 -5.34
N SER A 108 3.03 -4.98 -5.70
CA SER A 108 2.44 -6.24 -5.23
C SER A 108 2.73 -6.39 -3.74
N LEU A 109 1.67 -6.45 -2.93
CA LEU A 109 1.80 -6.55 -1.49
C LEU A 109 2.04 -8.00 -1.07
N ASN A 110 2.93 -8.19 -0.10
CA ASN A 110 3.31 -9.51 0.40
C ASN A 110 2.33 -10.04 1.48
N ALA A 111 2.58 -11.25 1.96
CA ALA A 111 1.73 -11.91 2.95
C ALA A 111 1.56 -11.09 4.25
N ALA A 112 2.60 -10.39 4.70
CA ALA A 112 2.51 -9.56 5.91
C ALA A 112 1.56 -8.37 5.74
N ALA A 113 1.55 -7.75 4.54
CA ALA A 113 0.59 -6.70 4.21
C ALA A 113 -0.84 -7.24 4.13
N VAL A 114 -1.02 -8.41 3.48
CA VAL A 114 -2.33 -9.08 3.37
C VAL A 114 -2.87 -9.44 4.75
N GLU A 115 -2.04 -9.97 5.63
CA GLU A 115 -2.41 -10.27 7.01
C GLU A 115 -2.83 -9.00 7.78
N GLN A 116 -2.06 -7.91 7.64
CA GLN A 116 -2.39 -6.63 8.26
C GLN A 116 -3.76 -6.12 7.79
N ILE A 117 -4.05 -6.18 6.49
CA ILE A 117 -5.29 -5.72 5.87
C ILE A 117 -6.49 -6.55 6.36
N ASN A 118 -6.36 -7.87 6.40
CA ASN A 118 -7.46 -8.77 6.73
C ASN A 118 -7.76 -8.83 8.23
N ASN A 119 -6.81 -8.48 9.09
CA ASN A 119 -6.95 -8.61 10.54
C ASN A 119 -7.11 -7.28 11.26
N ASN A 120 -6.98 -6.15 10.58
CA ASN A 120 -7.05 -4.83 11.20
C ASN A 120 -7.99 -3.91 10.42
N ASN A 121 -8.49 -2.91 11.11
CA ASN A 121 -9.35 -1.89 10.51
C ASN A 121 -8.55 -0.81 9.78
N ASP A 122 -7.25 -0.77 10.00
CA ASP A 122 -6.35 0.24 9.48
C ASP A 122 -5.14 -0.41 8.81
N PHE A 123 -4.84 0.02 7.61
CA PHE A 123 -3.64 -0.38 6.89
C PHE A 123 -2.77 0.83 6.56
N ASN A 124 -1.57 0.83 7.13
CA ASN A 124 -0.63 1.94 7.06
C ASN A 124 0.61 1.57 6.27
N ILE A 125 0.88 2.32 5.20
CA ILE A 125 1.98 2.05 4.28
C ILE A 125 2.78 3.33 4.02
N ALA A 126 4.08 3.27 4.23
CA ALA A 126 5.02 4.30 3.84
C ALA A 126 5.72 3.92 2.54
N LEU A 127 5.83 4.87 1.63
CA LEU A 127 6.62 4.75 0.42
C LEU A 127 7.90 5.55 0.58
N LEU A 128 9.02 4.89 0.36
CA LEU A 128 10.34 5.51 0.43
C LEU A 128 11.27 4.89 -0.60
N LEU A 129 12.33 5.60 -0.92
CA LEU A 129 13.38 5.04 -1.76
C LEU A 129 14.02 3.84 -1.06
N THR A 130 14.36 2.82 -1.83
CA THR A 130 14.96 1.60 -1.29
C THR A 130 16.26 1.87 -0.55
N ILE A 131 17.02 2.87 -0.96
CA ILE A 131 18.22 3.33 -0.26
C ILE A 131 17.93 3.84 1.15
N ASP A 132 16.81 4.55 1.33
CA ASP A 132 16.33 5.01 2.64
C ASP A 132 15.77 3.86 3.48
N ALA A 133 15.14 2.88 2.81
CA ALA A 133 14.54 1.71 3.45
C ALA A 133 15.56 0.74 4.04
N LEU A 134 16.75 0.62 3.45
CA LEU A 134 17.75 -0.38 3.83
C LEU A 134 18.63 0.01 5.02
N GLU A 135 18.31 1.11 5.71
CA GLU A 135 19.12 1.60 6.84
C GLU A 135 20.59 1.90 6.48
N SER A 136 20.91 1.96 5.22
CA SER A 136 22.19 2.54 4.86
C SER A 136 22.13 4.02 5.21
N GLU A 137 22.48 4.33 6.46
CA GLU A 137 22.79 5.69 6.91
C GLU A 137 24.04 6.23 6.21
N GLU A 138 24.41 5.60 5.10
CA GLU A 138 25.40 6.17 4.24
C GLU A 138 24.75 7.43 3.67
N ASP A 139 25.13 8.56 4.27
CA ASP A 139 25.02 9.83 3.60
C ASP A 139 25.46 9.61 2.15
N PRO A 140 24.65 10.02 1.18
CA PRO A 140 25.03 9.92 -0.22
C PRO A 140 26.42 10.49 -0.36
N LEU A 141 27.34 9.65 -0.82
CA LEU A 141 28.77 9.97 -0.85
C LEU A 141 28.96 11.34 -1.53
N GLU A 142 29.83 12.15 -0.97
CA GLU A 142 30.16 13.48 -1.55
C GLU A 142 30.59 13.39 -3.01
N GLU A 143 31.03 12.24 -3.44
CA GLU A 143 31.53 11.92 -4.77
C GLU A 143 30.43 11.86 -5.86
N ASP A 144 29.15 11.69 -5.47
CA ASP A 144 28.07 11.44 -6.43
C ASP A 144 27.56 12.69 -7.18
N GLY A 145 28.06 13.86 -6.87
CA GLY A 145 27.63 15.11 -7.51
C GLY A 145 26.19 15.50 -7.19
N ASN A 146 25.53 16.17 -8.12
CA ASN A 146 24.12 16.54 -7.98
C ASN A 146 23.23 15.35 -8.36
N ILE A 147 22.37 14.91 -7.44
CA ILE A 147 21.41 13.85 -7.66
C ILE A 147 20.00 14.43 -7.48
N THR A 148 19.12 14.12 -8.42
CA THR A 148 17.70 14.46 -8.33
C THR A 148 16.89 13.23 -8.72
N ASN A 149 16.33 12.55 -7.72
CA ASN A 149 15.33 11.52 -7.93
C ASN A 149 14.08 11.95 -7.20
N SER A 150 13.01 12.13 -7.93
CA SER A 150 11.73 12.52 -7.36
C SER A 150 10.61 11.89 -8.15
N ILE A 151 9.54 11.55 -7.49
CA ILE A 151 8.29 11.13 -8.11
C ILE A 151 7.15 11.91 -7.49
N ALA A 152 6.28 12.42 -8.34
CA ALA A 152 5.02 13.01 -7.96
C ALA A 152 3.90 12.03 -8.29
N PHE A 153 2.92 11.93 -7.41
CA PHE A 153 1.72 11.13 -7.63
C PHE A 153 0.53 12.04 -7.86
N SER A 154 -0.42 11.58 -8.67
CA SER A 154 -1.76 12.13 -8.69
C SER A 154 -2.49 11.72 -7.41
N SER A 155 -3.62 12.36 -7.11
CA SER A 155 -4.46 12.03 -5.94
C SER A 155 -5.10 10.64 -6.00
N ALA A 156 -4.99 9.93 -7.13
CA ALA A 156 -5.53 8.58 -7.28
C ALA A 156 -4.53 7.55 -6.74
N ILE A 157 -4.71 7.20 -5.48
CA ILE A 157 -3.98 6.12 -4.80
C ILE A 157 -5.01 5.03 -4.49
N ASN A 158 -4.81 3.82 -5.05
CA ASN A 158 -5.78 2.75 -4.97
C ASN A 158 -5.18 1.50 -4.33
N LEU A 159 -5.93 0.90 -3.41
CA LEU A 159 -5.71 -0.46 -2.98
C LEU A 159 -6.59 -1.38 -3.85
N VAL A 160 -5.95 -2.21 -4.66
CA VAL A 160 -6.63 -3.14 -5.59
C VAL A 160 -6.48 -4.55 -5.04
N TYR A 161 -7.58 -5.27 -4.95
CA TYR A 161 -7.62 -6.60 -4.35
C TYR A 161 -8.65 -7.49 -5.03
N THR A 162 -8.53 -8.80 -4.80
CA THR A 162 -9.54 -9.79 -5.18
C THR A 162 -10.41 -10.05 -3.96
N GLU A 163 -11.71 -9.82 -4.11
CA GLU A 163 -12.68 -10.20 -3.07
C GLU A 163 -12.75 -11.72 -2.94
N PRO A 164 -13.04 -12.23 -1.74
CA PRO A 164 -13.35 -13.63 -1.58
C PRO A 164 -14.52 -14.01 -2.49
N ALA A 165 -14.46 -15.19 -3.07
CA ALA A 165 -15.60 -15.71 -3.81
C ALA A 165 -16.81 -15.71 -2.88
N ALA A 166 -17.93 -15.18 -3.35
CA ALA A 166 -19.18 -15.31 -2.61
C ALA A 166 -19.36 -16.79 -2.23
N PRO A 167 -19.70 -17.08 -0.96
CA PRO A 167 -19.88 -18.46 -0.56
C PRO A 167 -20.82 -19.12 -1.58
N SER A 168 -20.36 -20.19 -2.20
CA SER A 168 -21.19 -20.96 -3.11
C SER A 168 -22.38 -21.42 -2.28
N GLY A 169 -23.56 -20.88 -2.58
CA GLY A 169 -24.78 -21.28 -1.91
C GLY A 169 -25.03 -22.81 -2.04
N TYR A 170 -26.12 -23.22 -1.52
CA TYR A 170 -26.54 -24.64 -1.60
C TYR A 170 -26.50 -25.14 -3.06
N SER A 171 -25.63 -26.09 -3.35
CA SER A 171 -25.33 -26.57 -4.71
C SER A 171 -26.15 -27.75 -5.17
N ASN A 172 -27.19 -28.13 -4.43
CA ASN A 172 -28.02 -29.26 -4.75
C ASN A 172 -29.45 -28.83 -5.13
N THR A 173 -30.07 -29.61 -6.02
CA THR A 173 -31.47 -29.44 -6.37
C THR A 173 -32.39 -29.92 -5.24
N VAL A 174 -33.38 -29.13 -4.88
CA VAL A 174 -34.42 -29.51 -3.92
C VAL A 174 -35.75 -29.61 -4.64
N ASN A 175 -36.37 -30.76 -4.59
CA ASN A 175 -37.65 -31.03 -5.27
C ASN A 175 -37.71 -30.55 -6.73
N THR A 176 -36.64 -30.80 -7.49
CA THR A 176 -36.49 -30.37 -8.89
C THR A 176 -36.24 -28.87 -9.12
N VAL A 177 -36.15 -28.07 -8.07
CA VAL A 177 -35.73 -26.65 -8.17
C VAL A 177 -34.21 -26.57 -8.15
N ALA A 178 -33.63 -25.96 -9.16
CA ALA A 178 -32.19 -25.77 -9.23
C ALA A 178 -31.70 -24.85 -8.09
N ASP A 179 -30.47 -25.07 -7.66
CA ASP A 179 -29.84 -24.37 -6.53
C ASP A 179 -29.82 -22.85 -6.66
N ASP A 180 -29.63 -22.34 -7.85
CA ASP A 180 -29.65 -20.90 -8.15
C ASP A 180 -31.05 -20.25 -7.97
N ASN A 181 -32.09 -21.05 -7.91
CA ASN A 181 -33.46 -20.61 -7.64
C ASN A 181 -33.93 -20.85 -6.19
N ILE A 182 -33.03 -21.36 -5.32
CA ILE A 182 -33.35 -21.63 -3.92
C ILE A 182 -32.74 -20.53 -3.03
N ALA A 183 -33.54 -19.60 -2.54
CA ALA A 183 -33.09 -18.56 -1.64
C ALA A 183 -32.88 -19.03 -0.19
N LYS A 184 -33.66 -20.02 0.25
CA LYS A 184 -33.59 -20.52 1.64
C LYS A 184 -33.97 -22.00 1.70
N VAL A 185 -33.36 -22.74 2.61
CA VAL A 185 -33.75 -24.07 3.02
C VAL A 185 -34.07 -24.05 4.53
N ASN A 186 -35.28 -24.41 4.90
CA ASN A 186 -35.75 -24.38 6.30
C ASN A 186 -35.47 -23.04 6.98
N THR A 187 -35.77 -21.91 6.32
CA THR A 187 -35.56 -20.54 6.79
C THR A 187 -34.09 -20.08 6.85
N VAL A 188 -33.14 -20.96 6.65
CA VAL A 188 -31.72 -20.58 6.54
C VAL A 188 -31.42 -20.16 5.09
N ALA A 189 -30.83 -18.99 4.92
CA ALA A 189 -30.39 -18.53 3.59
C ALA A 189 -29.36 -19.51 3.02
N THR A 190 -29.45 -19.84 1.74
CA THR A 190 -28.58 -20.85 1.10
C THR A 190 -27.11 -20.47 1.17
N ALA A 191 -26.78 -19.18 1.16
CA ALA A 191 -25.42 -18.69 1.36
C ALA A 191 -24.79 -19.13 2.70
N ASN A 192 -25.58 -19.49 3.70
CA ASN A 192 -25.13 -19.90 5.03
C ASN A 192 -25.17 -21.44 5.24
N ILE A 193 -25.44 -22.19 4.19
CA ILE A 193 -25.53 -23.65 4.27
C ILE A 193 -24.24 -24.28 3.73
N GLY A 194 -23.36 -24.69 4.62
CA GLY A 194 -22.12 -25.39 4.23
C GLY A 194 -22.33 -26.86 3.85
N LYS A 195 -23.35 -27.52 4.40
CA LYS A 195 -23.66 -28.94 4.13
C LYS A 195 -25.08 -29.28 4.52
N VAL A 196 -25.79 -30.02 3.66
CA VAL A 196 -27.06 -30.65 3.98
C VAL A 196 -26.86 -32.18 3.97
N ILE A 197 -27.20 -32.82 5.07
CA ILE A 197 -27.19 -34.30 5.17
C ILE A 197 -28.61 -34.79 4.97
N ALA A 198 -28.83 -35.55 3.91
CA ALA A 198 -30.07 -36.28 3.76
C ALA A 198 -30.07 -37.46 4.75
N VAL A 199 -31.04 -37.51 5.64
CA VAL A 199 -31.31 -38.70 6.49
C VAL A 199 -32.39 -39.45 5.78
N GLY A 200 -32.03 -40.61 5.23
CA GLY A 200 -32.97 -41.57 4.63
C GLY A 200 -33.70 -42.40 5.70
#